data_4c8ba21c630a84ebf17bb6bc3dae9426
#
_entry.id   4c8ba21c630a84ebf17bb6bc3dae9426
#
_cell.length_a   1.000
_cell.length_b   1.000
_cell.length_c   1.000
_cell.angle_alpha   90.00
_cell.angle_beta   90.00
_cell.angle_gamma   90.00
#
_symmetry.space_group_name_H-M   'P 1'
#
loop_
_entity.id
_entity.type
_entity.pdbx_description
1 polymer ?
#
loop_
_entity_poly.entity_id
_entity_poly.type
_entity_poly.pdbx_seq_one_letter_code
_entity_poly.pdbx_strand_id
1 'polypeptide(L)'
;NFGTANPAKSFALDFTVDHIAVHDNIAALSIGSRGLALYDISDPEYPIEKGIFPIGYTYMSAFWEGKLLVCSREGLQLIAITE
;
A
#
# COMPACT_ATOMS: atom_id res chain seq x y z
N ASN A 1 -4.14 6.65 -26.09
CA ASN A 1 -2.83 7.17 -26.38
C ASN A 1 -2.27 7.95 -25.19
N PHE A 2 -1.12 7.55 -24.73
CA PHE A 2 -0.58 8.15 -23.53
C PHE A 2 0.27 9.40 -23.77
N GLY A 3 0.75 9.62 -24.97
CA GLY A 3 1.59 10.77 -25.24
C GLY A 3 2.80 10.78 -24.31
N THR A 4 2.81 11.70 -23.36
CA THR A 4 3.86 11.78 -22.35
C THR A 4 3.29 11.59 -20.95
N ALA A 5 4.10 11.03 -20.07
CA ALA A 5 3.75 10.89 -18.67
C ALA A 5 4.63 11.82 -17.84
N ASN A 6 4.00 12.72 -17.11
CA ASN A 6 4.70 13.67 -16.26
C ASN A 6 4.25 13.48 -14.82
N PRO A 7 5.20 13.42 -13.86
CA PRO A 7 4.79 13.30 -12.48
C PRO A 7 4.04 14.55 -12.03
N ALA A 8 2.83 14.35 -11.51
CA ALA A 8 2.06 15.45 -10.93
C ALA A 8 2.68 15.87 -9.60
N LYS A 9 3.14 14.88 -8.83
CA LYS A 9 3.76 15.14 -7.54
C LYS A 9 4.55 13.91 -7.11
N SER A 10 5.61 14.13 -6.34
CA SER A 10 6.44 13.05 -5.81
C SER A 10 6.55 13.20 -4.30
N PHE A 11 6.58 12.06 -3.61
CA PHE A 11 6.68 12.02 -2.15
C PHE A 11 7.83 11.12 -1.74
N ALA A 12 8.69 11.62 -0.87
CA ALA A 12 9.77 10.80 -0.31
C ALA A 12 9.25 10.02 0.88
N LEU A 13 9.60 8.74 0.96
CA LEU A 13 9.22 7.86 2.05
C LEU A 13 10.46 7.34 2.73
N ASP A 14 10.31 6.96 4.01
CA ASP A 14 11.43 6.46 4.82
C ASP A 14 11.72 4.98 4.57
N PHE A 15 11.06 4.37 3.60
CA PHE A 15 11.20 2.94 3.35
C PHE A 15 11.09 2.66 1.87
N THR A 16 11.58 1.49 1.47
CA THR A 16 11.47 1.03 0.09
C THR A 16 10.14 0.34 -0.10
N VAL A 17 9.42 0.72 -1.14
CA VAL A 17 8.13 0.11 -1.47
C VAL A 17 8.35 -0.95 -2.54
N ASP A 18 8.01 -2.20 -2.21
CA ASP A 18 8.14 -3.31 -3.15
C ASP A 18 6.89 -3.48 -4.01
N HIS A 19 5.73 -3.11 -3.49
CA HIS A 19 4.48 -3.31 -4.21
C HIS A 19 3.43 -2.35 -3.67
N ILE A 20 2.52 -1.92 -4.52
CA ILE A 20 1.41 -1.06 -4.12
C ILE A 20 0.11 -1.64 -4.65
N ALA A 21 -0.91 -1.69 -3.80
CA ALA A 21 -2.27 -2.05 -4.19
C ALA A 21 -3.19 -0.90 -3.82
N VAL A 22 -4.12 -0.58 -4.71
CA VAL A 22 -5.01 0.56 -4.50
C VAL A 22 -6.45 0.09 -4.69
N HIS A 23 -7.31 0.51 -3.77
CA HIS A 23 -8.74 0.29 -3.89
C HIS A 23 -9.47 1.48 -3.27
N ASP A 24 -10.35 2.12 -4.03
CA ASP A 24 -11.03 3.33 -3.63
C ASP A 24 -10.00 4.39 -3.19
N ASN A 25 -10.07 4.83 -1.97
CA ASN A 25 -9.19 5.89 -1.46
C ASN A 25 -8.07 5.36 -0.58
N ILE A 26 -7.76 4.07 -0.69
CA ILE A 26 -6.77 3.42 0.15
C ILE A 26 -5.65 2.85 -0.71
N ALA A 27 -4.42 3.13 -0.33
CA ALA A 27 -3.24 2.51 -0.92
C ALA A 27 -2.56 1.67 0.14
N ALA A 28 -2.25 0.42 -0.21
CA ALA A 28 -1.52 -0.51 0.65
C ALA A 28 -0.15 -0.71 0.05
N LEU A 29 0.88 -0.37 0.82
CA LEU A 29 2.26 -0.46 0.38
C LEU A 29 2.93 -1.64 1.08
N SER A 30 3.49 -2.56 0.29
CA SER A 30 4.27 -3.66 0.83
C SER A 30 5.70 -3.16 0.97
N ILE A 31 6.21 -3.10 2.20
CA ILE A 31 7.46 -2.43 2.51
C ILE A 31 8.49 -3.39 3.14
N GLY A 32 8.44 -4.64 2.72
CA GLY A 32 9.45 -5.63 3.11
C GLY A 32 9.43 -5.93 4.59
N SER A 33 10.58 -5.84 5.22
CA SER A 33 10.74 -6.20 6.62
C SER A 33 9.95 -5.30 7.57
N ARG A 34 9.53 -4.13 7.12
CA ARG A 34 8.73 -3.22 7.96
C ARG A 34 7.24 -3.55 7.92
N GLY A 35 6.82 -4.44 7.03
CA GLY A 35 5.46 -4.92 6.99
C GLY A 35 4.61 -4.24 5.95
N LEU A 36 3.53 -3.60 6.38
CA LEU A 36 2.53 -3.02 5.49
C LEU A 36 2.23 -1.60 5.94
N ALA A 37 2.24 -0.66 4.99
CA ALA A 37 1.84 0.71 5.25
C ALA A 37 0.53 1.00 4.54
N LEU A 38 -0.40 1.64 5.23
CA LEU A 38 -1.69 2.04 4.65
C LEU A 38 -1.74 3.56 4.57
N TYR A 39 -2.17 4.05 3.41
CA TYR A 39 -2.30 5.47 3.15
C TYR A 39 -3.70 5.81 2.69
N ASP A 40 -4.21 6.93 3.16
CA ASP A 40 -5.43 7.53 2.64
C ASP A 40 -5.04 8.42 1.47
N ILE A 41 -5.55 8.09 0.28
CA ILE A 41 -5.24 8.84 -0.94
C ILE A 41 -6.48 9.53 -1.52
N SER A 42 -7.44 9.86 -0.66
CA SER A 42 -8.63 10.59 -1.12
C SER A 42 -8.25 11.93 -1.76
N ASP A 43 -7.17 12.56 -1.30
CA ASP A 43 -6.54 13.65 -2.02
C ASP A 43 -5.18 13.14 -2.50
N PRO A 44 -5.04 12.77 -3.78
CA PRO A 44 -3.79 12.17 -4.25
C PRO A 44 -2.58 13.11 -4.19
N GLU A 45 -2.79 14.41 -4.04
CA GLU A 45 -1.68 15.33 -3.87
C GLU A 45 -1.22 15.42 -2.41
N TYR A 46 -2.01 14.89 -1.48
CA TYR A 46 -1.68 14.92 -0.05
C TYR A 46 -2.02 13.58 0.59
N PRO A 47 -1.28 12.51 0.26
CA PRO A 47 -1.54 11.21 0.89
C PRO A 47 -1.22 11.26 2.37
N ILE A 48 -2.07 10.61 3.15
CA ILE A 48 -1.97 10.61 4.60
C ILE A 48 -1.68 9.19 5.08
N GLU A 49 -0.58 9.01 5.79
CA GLU A 49 -0.25 7.72 6.37
C GLU A 49 -1.25 7.39 7.48
N LYS A 50 -1.91 6.24 7.35
CA LYS A 50 -2.87 5.78 8.35
C LYS A 50 -2.24 4.82 9.34
N GLY A 51 -1.12 4.24 9.01
CA GLY A 51 -0.40 3.37 9.92
C GLY A 51 0.56 2.45 9.20
N ILE A 52 1.52 1.95 9.97
CA ILE A 52 2.45 0.91 9.53
C ILE A 52 2.21 -0.29 10.43
N PHE A 53 1.96 -1.45 9.81
CA PHE A 53 1.58 -2.67 10.51
C PHE A 53 2.68 -3.70 10.35
N PRO A 54 3.35 -4.10 11.44
CA PRO A 54 4.50 -5.02 11.35
C PRO A 54 4.01 -6.47 11.30
N ILE A 55 3.46 -6.85 10.16
CA ILE A 55 2.86 -8.16 9.96
C ILE A 55 3.82 -9.17 9.32
N GLY A 56 5.12 -8.93 9.44
CA GLY A 56 6.13 -9.77 8.86
C GLY A 56 6.69 -9.18 7.59
N TYR A 57 7.54 -9.95 6.90
CA TYR A 57 8.16 -9.48 5.67
C TYR A 57 7.18 -9.62 4.52
N THR A 58 6.71 -8.49 3.97
CA THR A 58 5.69 -8.49 2.93
C THR A 58 6.28 -8.31 1.55
N TYR A 59 5.70 -9.02 0.57
CA TYR A 59 6.11 -8.95 -0.83
C TYR A 59 5.10 -8.21 -1.69
N MET A 60 3.83 -8.52 -1.52
CA MET A 60 2.77 -7.90 -2.31
C MET A 60 1.43 -8.09 -1.63
N SER A 61 0.43 -7.34 -2.08
CA SER A 61 -0.91 -7.45 -1.55
C SER A 61 -1.93 -7.16 -2.64
N ALA A 62 -3.17 -7.55 -2.38
CA ALA A 62 -4.28 -7.28 -3.30
C ALA A 62 -5.56 -7.11 -2.49
N PHE A 63 -6.41 -6.20 -2.91
CA PHE A 63 -7.70 -6.01 -2.26
C PHE A 63 -8.68 -7.06 -2.76
N TRP A 64 -9.49 -7.59 -1.85
CA TRP A 64 -10.50 -8.59 -2.16
C TRP A 64 -11.65 -8.50 -1.18
N GLU A 65 -12.84 -8.19 -1.68
CA GLU A 65 -14.08 -8.12 -0.91
C GLU A 65 -13.93 -7.31 0.39
N GLY A 66 -13.40 -6.11 0.26
CA GLY A 66 -13.24 -5.21 1.40
C GLY A 66 -12.12 -5.56 2.35
N LYS A 67 -11.33 -6.56 1.99
CA LYS A 67 -10.20 -7.00 2.79
C LYS A 67 -8.92 -6.91 1.97
N LEU A 68 -7.81 -7.12 2.61
CA LEU A 68 -6.51 -7.10 1.96
C LEU A 68 -5.85 -8.45 2.13
N LEU A 69 -5.54 -9.08 0.98
CA LEU A 69 -4.74 -10.31 0.97
C LEU A 69 -3.27 -9.90 0.87
N VAL A 70 -2.46 -10.36 1.80
CA VAL A 70 -1.05 -10.02 1.83
C VAL A 70 -0.20 -11.28 1.69
N CYS A 71 0.70 -11.25 0.72
CA CYS A 71 1.68 -12.31 0.55
C CYS A 71 2.92 -11.95 1.34
N SER A 72 3.22 -12.72 2.37
CA SER A 72 4.35 -12.46 3.24
C SER A 72 5.28 -13.67 3.26
N ARG A 73 6.42 -13.50 3.93
CA ARG A 73 7.38 -14.60 4.06
C ARG A 73 6.77 -15.78 4.81
N GLU A 74 5.83 -15.52 5.72
CA GLU A 74 5.14 -16.58 6.47
C GLU A 74 3.97 -17.21 5.73
N GLY A 75 3.63 -16.69 4.55
CA GLY A 75 2.54 -17.21 3.75
C GLY A 75 1.52 -16.16 3.37
N LEU A 76 0.25 -16.55 3.36
CA LEU A 76 -0.84 -15.67 2.93
C LEU A 76 -1.64 -15.23 4.15
N GLN A 77 -1.85 -13.93 4.27
CA GLN A 77 -2.64 -13.36 5.37
C GLN A 77 -3.82 -12.59 4.80
N LEU A 78 -4.97 -12.72 5.46
CA LEU A 78 -6.15 -11.95 5.10
C LEU A 78 -6.41 -10.92 6.20
N ILE A 79 -6.39 -9.65 5.84
CA ILE A 79 -6.47 -8.57 6.80
C ILE A 79 -7.72 -7.75 6.54
N ALA A 80 -8.54 -7.59 7.57
CA ALA A 80 -9.71 -6.72 7.48
C ALA A 80 -9.26 -5.28 7.68
N ILE A 81 -9.72 -4.40 6.81
CA ILE A 81 -9.40 -2.99 6.89
C ILE A 81 -10.64 -2.25 7.37
N THR A 82 -10.50 -1.56 8.49
CA THR A 82 -11.57 -0.72 9.01
C THR A 82 -11.13 0.73 8.98
N GLU A 83 -12.05 1.58 8.58
CA GLU A 83 -11.77 3.01 8.53
C GLU A 83 -12.32 3.75 9.73
#